data_a2c5aa930be273c415b58dc619ef9b5a
#
_entry.id   a2c5aa930be273c415b58dc619ef9b5a
#
_cell.length_a   1.000
_cell.length_b   1.000
_cell.length_c   1.000
_cell.angle_alpha   90.00
_cell.angle_beta   90.00
_cell.angle_gamma   90.00
#
_symmetry.space_group_name_H-M   'P 1'
#
loop_
_entity.id
_entity.type
_entity.pdbx_description
1 polymer ?
#
loop_
_entity_poly.entity_id
_entity_poly.type
_entity_poly.pdbx_seq_one_letter_code
_entity_poly.pdbx_strand_id
1 'polypeptide(L)'
;MYTNGFWYLDLLKSNVFGGAQSMKLEEFKPVNQYKAINWNEVSDMIDKATWEKLTEQFWLDTRIPVANDMDDWRELDDDHQWTVGHVFGGLTLLDTVQSEAGLTALKEDVKTPHETAVLNNIQFMESVHAKSYSTIFSTLNTPDQIKEIFEWSDTEEYLQNKAVKIANMYLDPSQDPLKKKVANVFLETFLFYSGFYTPLYYLGHNKLNNVAEIIKLILRDESVHGTYIGYKFQVGLRDRTEKQQQDMKDWMYNFLYELYDNEEKYTHLLYDQVGWTDDVLTFIRYNANKALMNLGQDPLFPDTASDVNPVVMNGISTSTSNHDFFSQVGNGYRMGAVEAMNDSDYDVKDPNAGKDINARD
;
A
#
# COMPACT_ATOMS: atom_id res chain seq x y z
N MET A 1 -33.99 -17.93 -2.65
CA MET A 1 -33.78 -18.18 -4.10
C MET A 1 -32.69 -17.22 -4.52
N TYR A 2 -31.47 -17.67 -4.60
CA TYR A 2 -30.32 -16.87 -5.04
C TYR A 2 -30.22 -16.98 -6.56
N THR A 3 -30.41 -15.90 -7.25
CA THR A 3 -30.00 -15.72 -8.64
C THR A 3 -29.41 -14.33 -8.76
N ASN A 4 -28.11 -14.24 -9.04
CA ASN A 4 -27.51 -13.47 -10.13
C ASN A 4 -26.07 -13.11 -9.83
N GLY A 5 -25.18 -13.96 -10.27
CA GLY A 5 -23.78 -13.63 -10.51
C GLY A 5 -23.53 -13.45 -12.01
N PHE A 6 -24.13 -12.43 -12.67
CA PHE A 6 -23.94 -12.22 -14.11
C PHE A 6 -23.90 -10.74 -14.56
N TRP A 7 -23.70 -9.78 -13.66
CA TRP A 7 -23.67 -8.36 -14.03
C TRP A 7 -22.31 -7.86 -14.57
N TYR A 8 -21.24 -8.61 -14.34
CA TYR A 8 -19.89 -8.17 -14.76
C TYR A 8 -19.56 -8.42 -16.24
N LEU A 9 -20.26 -9.32 -16.90
CA LEU A 9 -20.01 -9.68 -18.31
C LEU A 9 -20.81 -8.87 -19.32
N ASP A 10 -21.86 -8.18 -18.92
CA ASP A 10 -22.71 -7.41 -19.85
C ASP A 10 -22.27 -5.95 -20.05
N LEU A 11 -21.51 -5.36 -19.12
CA LEU A 11 -20.93 -4.02 -19.27
C LEU A 11 -19.78 -3.97 -20.29
N LEU A 12 -19.10 -5.09 -20.52
CA LEU A 12 -18.04 -5.20 -21.53
C LEU A 12 -18.58 -5.37 -22.97
N LYS A 13 -19.88 -5.58 -23.14
CA LYS A 13 -20.49 -5.79 -24.47
C LYS A 13 -21.12 -4.57 -25.10
N SER A 14 -21.26 -3.44 -24.42
CA SER A 14 -22.07 -2.33 -24.91
C SER A 14 -21.32 -1.15 -25.53
N ASN A 15 -19.98 -1.07 -25.49
CA ASN A 15 -19.28 0.06 -26.07
C ASN A 15 -17.91 -0.26 -26.68
N VAL A 16 -17.83 -1.15 -27.66
CA VAL A 16 -16.71 -1.12 -28.63
C VAL A 16 -17.14 -1.73 -29.95
N PHE A 17 -17.63 -0.94 -30.87
CA PHE A 17 -17.60 -1.28 -32.29
C PHE A 17 -16.89 -0.17 -33.06
N GLY A 18 -15.61 -0.36 -33.27
CA GLY A 18 -14.78 0.38 -34.20
C GLY A 18 -13.47 -0.38 -34.41
N GLY A 19 -13.45 -1.31 -35.38
CA GLY A 19 -12.21 -1.93 -35.85
C GLY A 19 -11.75 -3.17 -35.09
N ALA A 20 -12.33 -4.34 -35.39
CA ALA A 20 -11.82 -5.63 -34.97
C ALA A 20 -10.47 -5.95 -35.64
N GLN A 21 -9.36 -5.52 -35.05
CA GLN A 21 -8.12 -6.28 -35.17
C GLN A 21 -8.28 -7.51 -34.28
N SER A 22 -8.28 -8.71 -34.87
CA SER A 22 -8.27 -9.97 -34.16
C SER A 22 -7.04 -9.99 -33.25
N MET A 23 -7.23 -9.81 -31.95
CA MET A 23 -6.21 -10.19 -30.96
C MET A 23 -5.96 -11.69 -31.18
N LYS A 24 -4.75 -12.04 -31.64
CA LYS A 24 -4.30 -13.43 -31.60
C LYS A 24 -4.28 -13.80 -30.12
N LEU A 25 -5.14 -14.72 -29.70
CA LEU A 25 -4.98 -15.44 -28.44
C LEU A 25 -3.56 -16.01 -28.46
N GLU A 26 -2.72 -15.62 -27.53
CA GLU A 26 -1.42 -16.27 -27.37
C GLU A 26 -1.68 -17.77 -27.21
N GLU A 27 -0.98 -18.56 -28.03
CA GLU A 27 -1.18 -19.99 -28.07
C GLU A 27 -0.79 -20.56 -26.70
N PHE A 28 -1.72 -21.17 -25.98
CA PHE A 28 -1.49 -21.79 -24.68
C PHE A 28 -0.35 -22.78 -24.79
N LYS A 29 0.74 -22.55 -24.07
CA LYS A 29 1.88 -23.47 -23.96
C LYS A 29 1.78 -24.25 -22.65
N PRO A 30 1.50 -25.55 -22.71
CA PRO A 30 1.40 -26.35 -21.49
C PRO A 30 2.74 -26.38 -20.77
N VAL A 31 2.69 -26.25 -19.44
CA VAL A 31 3.87 -26.37 -18.57
C VAL A 31 4.20 -27.84 -18.39
N ASN A 32 5.44 -28.23 -18.73
CA ASN A 32 5.90 -29.61 -18.57
C ASN A 32 6.40 -29.92 -17.15
N GLN A 33 6.76 -28.93 -16.38
CA GLN A 33 7.25 -29.06 -15.01
C GLN A 33 6.91 -27.81 -14.20
N TYR A 34 6.48 -28.00 -12.96
CA TYR A 34 6.29 -26.95 -11.98
C TYR A 34 7.27 -27.14 -10.82
N LYS A 35 7.92 -26.07 -10.35
CA LYS A 35 8.87 -26.13 -9.25
C LYS A 35 8.24 -25.62 -7.97
N ALA A 36 8.52 -26.30 -6.86
CA ALA A 36 8.17 -25.81 -5.54
C ALA A 36 8.99 -24.56 -5.18
N ILE A 37 8.39 -23.64 -4.41
CA ILE A 37 9.12 -22.52 -3.82
C ILE A 37 10.12 -23.04 -2.78
N ASN A 38 11.36 -22.55 -2.84
CA ASN A 38 12.42 -22.92 -1.91
C ASN A 38 12.90 -21.69 -1.13
N TRP A 39 12.45 -21.52 0.09
CA TRP A 39 12.83 -20.40 0.97
C TRP A 39 14.26 -20.52 1.53
N ASN A 40 14.95 -21.62 1.30
CA ASN A 40 16.37 -21.77 1.64
C ASN A 40 17.31 -21.27 0.50
N GLU A 41 16.74 -20.99 -0.67
CA GLU A 41 17.47 -20.55 -1.85
C GLU A 41 16.70 -19.40 -2.52
N VAL A 42 16.88 -18.20 -1.99
CA VAL A 42 16.16 -16.99 -2.39
C VAL A 42 17.08 -16.10 -3.23
N SER A 43 16.65 -15.78 -4.45
CA SER A 43 17.44 -14.95 -5.38
C SER A 43 17.51 -13.47 -4.99
N ASP A 44 16.49 -12.97 -4.28
CA ASP A 44 16.42 -11.60 -3.76
C ASP A 44 16.05 -11.64 -2.28
N MET A 45 17.02 -11.39 -1.40
CA MET A 45 16.81 -11.44 0.05
C MET A 45 15.84 -10.39 0.56
N ILE A 46 15.59 -9.32 -0.21
CA ILE A 46 14.55 -8.34 0.12
C ILE A 46 13.16 -8.98 0.06
N ASP A 47 12.91 -9.91 -0.87
CA ASP A 47 11.64 -10.64 -0.92
C ASP A 47 11.41 -11.43 0.38
N LYS A 48 12.44 -12.13 0.86
CA LYS A 48 12.35 -12.89 2.11
C LYS A 48 12.15 -11.98 3.32
N ALA A 49 12.96 -10.94 3.44
CA ALA A 49 12.88 -10.00 4.56
C ALA A 49 11.51 -9.29 4.59
N THR A 50 10.98 -8.90 3.43
CA THR A 50 9.65 -8.28 3.32
C THR A 50 8.55 -9.28 3.68
N TRP A 51 8.62 -10.52 3.19
CA TRP A 51 7.68 -11.58 3.57
C TRP A 51 7.63 -11.80 5.08
N GLU A 52 8.80 -11.94 5.71
CA GLU A 52 8.90 -12.12 7.16
C GLU A 52 8.32 -10.92 7.92
N LYS A 53 8.64 -9.70 7.47
CA LYS A 53 8.11 -8.48 8.07
C LYS A 53 6.59 -8.39 7.99
N LEU A 54 6.01 -8.62 6.81
CA LEU A 54 4.56 -8.57 6.60
C LEU A 54 3.82 -9.64 7.40
N THR A 55 4.38 -10.85 7.49
CA THR A 55 3.77 -11.93 8.27
C THR A 55 3.88 -11.71 9.77
N GLU A 56 4.98 -11.14 10.26
CA GLU A 56 5.17 -10.78 11.67
C GLU A 56 4.15 -9.73 12.14
N GLN A 57 3.88 -8.75 11.28
CA GLN A 57 2.99 -7.64 11.61
C GLN A 57 1.51 -7.88 11.29
N PHE A 58 1.12 -9.11 10.95
CA PHE A 58 -0.27 -9.47 10.61
C PHE A 58 -1.28 -9.09 11.70
N TRP A 59 -2.41 -8.50 11.29
CA TRP A 59 -3.48 -8.05 12.15
C TRP A 59 -4.86 -8.22 11.53
N LEU A 60 -5.91 -8.09 12.33
CA LEU A 60 -7.30 -8.07 11.90
C LEU A 60 -8.07 -6.99 12.68
N ASP A 61 -8.95 -6.29 11.99
CA ASP A 61 -9.83 -5.24 12.51
C ASP A 61 -10.68 -5.69 13.71
N THR A 62 -11.11 -6.95 13.72
CA THR A 62 -11.95 -7.53 14.78
C THR A 62 -11.29 -7.59 16.17
N ARG A 63 -10.00 -7.29 16.26
CA ARG A 63 -9.27 -7.25 17.54
C ARG A 63 -9.26 -5.87 18.19
N ILE A 64 -9.77 -4.85 17.49
CA ILE A 64 -9.75 -3.46 17.95
C ILE A 64 -11.17 -3.04 18.33
N PRO A 65 -11.40 -2.62 19.60
CA PRO A 65 -12.73 -2.33 20.10
C PRO A 65 -13.20 -0.91 19.70
N VAL A 66 -13.52 -0.69 18.42
CA VAL A 66 -13.97 0.62 17.88
C VAL A 66 -15.18 1.19 18.64
N ALA A 67 -16.01 0.34 19.24
CA ALA A 67 -17.15 0.77 20.03
C ALA A 67 -16.78 1.66 21.24
N ASN A 68 -15.54 1.62 21.70
CA ASN A 68 -15.07 2.52 22.76
C ASN A 68 -14.95 3.97 22.30
N ASP A 69 -14.96 4.25 21.00
CA ASP A 69 -14.88 5.60 20.44
C ASP A 69 -16.28 6.25 20.22
N MET A 70 -17.37 5.54 20.58
CA MET A 70 -18.73 6.03 20.36
C MET A 70 -19.04 7.35 21.08
N ASP A 71 -18.48 7.57 22.26
CA ASP A 71 -18.72 8.81 23.00
C ASP A 71 -17.97 9.96 22.33
N ASP A 72 -16.72 9.77 21.93
CA ASP A 72 -15.96 10.74 21.14
C ASP A 72 -16.68 11.07 19.82
N TRP A 73 -17.18 10.04 19.13
CA TRP A 73 -17.93 10.19 17.88
C TRP A 73 -19.15 11.09 18.03
N ARG A 74 -19.94 10.89 19.11
CA ARG A 74 -21.15 11.68 19.37
C ARG A 74 -20.86 13.13 19.78
N GLU A 75 -19.65 13.41 20.28
CA GLU A 75 -19.22 14.77 20.60
C GLU A 75 -18.78 15.58 19.37
N LEU A 76 -18.50 14.93 18.23
CA LEU A 76 -18.19 15.63 17.00
C LEU A 76 -19.44 16.29 16.45
N ASP A 77 -19.27 17.51 15.92
CA ASP A 77 -20.32 18.18 15.15
C ASP A 77 -20.50 17.54 13.76
N ASP A 78 -21.54 17.96 13.07
CA ASP A 78 -21.94 17.37 11.79
C ASP A 78 -20.85 17.48 10.71
N ASP A 79 -20.10 18.60 10.65
CA ASP A 79 -19.04 18.83 9.67
C ASP A 79 -17.85 17.87 9.89
N HIS A 80 -17.48 17.66 11.15
CA HIS A 80 -16.41 16.71 11.50
C HIS A 80 -16.84 15.27 11.29
N GLN A 81 -18.07 14.88 11.64
CA GLN A 81 -18.60 13.54 11.35
C GLN A 81 -18.68 13.30 9.86
N TRP A 82 -19.12 14.28 9.07
CA TRP A 82 -19.15 14.20 7.61
C TRP A 82 -17.75 13.98 7.05
N THR A 83 -16.77 14.81 7.47
CA THR A 83 -15.38 14.69 7.01
C THR A 83 -14.81 13.31 7.31
N VAL A 84 -14.94 12.81 8.54
CA VAL A 84 -14.43 11.45 8.92
C VAL A 84 -15.09 10.37 8.07
N GLY A 85 -16.41 10.41 7.90
CA GLY A 85 -17.14 9.41 7.12
C GLY A 85 -16.68 9.38 5.65
N HIS A 86 -16.59 10.54 5.02
CA HIS A 86 -16.24 10.65 3.60
C HIS A 86 -14.75 10.37 3.33
N VAL A 87 -13.87 10.73 4.26
CA VAL A 87 -12.47 10.32 4.24
C VAL A 87 -12.35 8.79 4.20
N PHE A 88 -13.05 8.09 5.07
CA PHE A 88 -12.99 6.61 5.09
C PHE A 88 -13.71 5.98 3.91
N GLY A 89 -14.77 6.61 3.38
CA GLY A 89 -15.38 6.19 2.12
C GLY A 89 -14.38 6.23 0.96
N GLY A 90 -13.62 7.32 0.86
CA GLY A 90 -12.56 7.48 -0.14
C GLY A 90 -11.44 6.46 0.01
N LEU A 91 -10.95 6.22 1.22
CA LEU A 91 -9.93 5.19 1.50
C LEU A 91 -10.45 3.79 1.14
N THR A 92 -11.70 3.47 1.47
CA THR A 92 -12.30 2.17 1.11
C THR A 92 -12.30 1.92 -0.40
N LEU A 93 -12.63 2.94 -1.20
CA LEU A 93 -12.59 2.83 -2.66
C LEU A 93 -11.18 2.57 -3.17
N LEU A 94 -10.19 3.30 -2.65
CA LEU A 94 -8.80 3.17 -3.10
C LEU A 94 -8.20 1.80 -2.73
N ASP A 95 -8.44 1.29 -1.52
CA ASP A 95 -8.03 -0.07 -1.12
C ASP A 95 -8.73 -1.16 -1.94
N THR A 96 -9.98 -0.91 -2.36
CA THR A 96 -10.70 -1.80 -3.28
C THR A 96 -9.99 -1.85 -4.63
N VAL A 97 -9.63 -0.72 -5.21
CA VAL A 97 -8.86 -0.66 -6.47
C VAL A 97 -7.52 -1.38 -6.32
N GLN A 98 -6.85 -1.19 -5.18
CA GLN A 98 -5.55 -1.78 -4.90
C GLN A 98 -5.63 -3.30 -4.78
N SER A 99 -6.57 -3.82 -3.97
CA SER A 99 -6.74 -5.26 -3.75
C SER A 99 -7.23 -6.00 -5.00
N GLU A 100 -8.10 -5.40 -5.81
CA GLU A 100 -8.67 -6.06 -7.00
C GLU A 100 -7.76 -5.94 -8.23
N ALA A 101 -7.41 -4.71 -8.62
CA ALA A 101 -6.69 -4.42 -9.86
C ALA A 101 -5.17 -4.29 -9.64
N GLY A 102 -4.75 -3.55 -8.61
CA GLY A 102 -3.36 -3.15 -8.41
C GLY A 102 -2.41 -4.32 -8.28
N LEU A 103 -2.55 -5.12 -7.21
CA LEU A 103 -1.64 -6.23 -6.95
C LEU A 103 -1.76 -7.34 -8.01
N THR A 104 -2.93 -7.47 -8.66
CA THR A 104 -3.09 -8.39 -9.80
C THR A 104 -2.21 -7.95 -10.97
N ALA A 105 -2.23 -6.67 -11.31
CA ALA A 105 -1.42 -6.10 -12.39
C ALA A 105 0.08 -6.15 -12.09
N LEU A 106 0.50 -5.91 -10.84
CA LEU A 106 1.91 -5.98 -10.44
C LEU A 106 2.48 -7.40 -10.54
N LYS A 107 1.65 -8.43 -10.49
CA LYS A 107 2.10 -9.84 -10.64
C LYS A 107 2.38 -10.25 -12.08
N GLU A 108 2.01 -9.47 -13.07
CA GLU A 108 2.19 -9.82 -14.49
C GLU A 108 3.67 -9.91 -14.91
N ASP A 109 4.57 -9.14 -14.30
CA ASP A 109 6.00 -9.12 -14.63
C ASP A 109 6.91 -9.74 -13.58
N VAL A 110 6.33 -10.39 -12.57
CA VAL A 110 7.07 -11.08 -11.50
C VAL A 110 7.93 -12.21 -12.04
N LYS A 111 9.17 -12.29 -11.54
CA LYS A 111 10.16 -13.26 -12.01
C LYS A 111 10.38 -14.42 -11.05
N THR A 112 9.97 -14.29 -9.79
CA THR A 112 10.23 -15.29 -8.76
C THR A 112 8.98 -15.66 -7.97
N PRO A 113 8.84 -16.91 -7.49
CA PRO A 113 7.74 -17.27 -6.62
C PRO A 113 7.80 -16.57 -5.26
N HIS A 114 8.97 -16.11 -4.83
CA HIS A 114 9.14 -15.34 -3.59
C HIS A 114 8.51 -13.96 -3.69
N GLU A 115 8.77 -13.24 -4.80
CA GLU A 115 8.12 -11.96 -5.08
C GLU A 115 6.59 -12.13 -5.20
N THR A 116 6.12 -13.19 -5.89
CA THR A 116 4.68 -13.51 -5.93
C THR A 116 4.09 -13.71 -4.54
N ALA A 117 4.81 -14.39 -3.64
CA ALA A 117 4.34 -14.60 -2.27
C ALA A 117 4.19 -13.27 -1.51
N VAL A 118 5.15 -12.35 -1.63
CA VAL A 118 5.08 -11.01 -1.04
C VAL A 118 3.85 -10.26 -1.57
N LEU A 119 3.67 -10.19 -2.89
CA LEU A 119 2.53 -9.49 -3.50
C LEU A 119 1.18 -10.12 -3.13
N ASN A 120 1.11 -11.43 -2.92
CA ASN A 120 -0.10 -12.09 -2.43
C ASN A 120 -0.43 -11.67 -0.99
N ASN A 121 0.58 -11.51 -0.14
CA ASN A 121 0.39 -11.03 1.22
C ASN A 121 -0.11 -9.58 1.22
N ILE A 122 0.53 -8.70 0.45
CA ILE A 122 0.08 -7.31 0.27
C ILE A 122 -1.37 -7.29 -0.20
N GLN A 123 -1.71 -8.01 -1.28
CA GLN A 123 -3.08 -8.05 -1.82
C GLN A 123 -4.12 -8.50 -0.78
N PHE A 124 -3.76 -9.47 0.06
CA PHE A 124 -4.63 -9.91 1.14
C PHE A 124 -4.82 -8.81 2.19
N MET A 125 -3.74 -8.10 2.57
CA MET A 125 -3.83 -7.03 3.55
C MET A 125 -4.63 -5.82 3.04
N GLU A 126 -4.56 -5.47 1.75
CA GLU A 126 -5.44 -4.45 1.15
C GLU A 126 -6.94 -4.80 1.33
N SER A 127 -7.27 -6.08 1.22
CA SER A 127 -8.65 -6.52 1.48
C SER A 127 -9.01 -6.43 2.98
N VAL A 128 -8.03 -6.60 3.89
CA VAL A 128 -8.21 -6.37 5.33
C VAL A 128 -8.39 -4.88 5.62
N HIS A 129 -7.63 -4.01 4.95
CA HIS A 129 -7.75 -2.55 5.06
C HIS A 129 -9.17 -2.10 4.65
N ALA A 130 -9.62 -2.45 3.44
CA ALA A 130 -10.95 -2.13 2.95
C ALA A 130 -12.06 -2.64 3.88
N LYS A 131 -11.92 -3.85 4.42
CA LYS A 131 -12.87 -4.42 5.37
C LYS A 131 -12.85 -3.69 6.72
N SER A 132 -11.71 -3.14 7.13
CA SER A 132 -11.58 -2.44 8.41
C SER A 132 -12.41 -1.15 8.47
N TYR A 133 -12.53 -0.43 7.36
CA TYR A 133 -13.44 0.73 7.27
C TYR A 133 -14.90 0.32 7.44
N SER A 134 -15.30 -0.84 6.91
CA SER A 134 -16.65 -1.37 7.14
C SER A 134 -16.92 -1.65 8.63
N THR A 135 -15.91 -2.06 9.40
CA THR A 135 -16.03 -2.21 10.86
C THR A 135 -16.18 -0.85 11.56
N ILE A 136 -15.42 0.17 11.13
CA ILE A 136 -15.57 1.55 11.62
C ILE A 136 -16.99 2.05 11.31
N PHE A 137 -17.44 1.97 10.07
CA PHE A 137 -18.76 2.41 9.63
C PHE A 137 -19.90 1.75 10.43
N SER A 138 -19.90 0.41 10.50
CA SER A 138 -20.94 -0.33 11.19
C SER A 138 -21.00 -0.06 12.71
N THR A 139 -19.91 0.45 13.26
CA THR A 139 -19.84 0.81 14.68
C THR A 139 -20.29 2.25 14.94
N LEU A 140 -19.86 3.20 14.11
CA LEU A 140 -20.06 4.63 14.38
C LEU A 140 -21.27 5.23 13.66
N ASN A 141 -21.65 4.68 12.51
CA ASN A 141 -22.67 5.26 11.64
C ASN A 141 -23.97 4.44 11.61
N THR A 142 -25.08 5.10 11.32
CA THR A 142 -26.36 4.44 11.00
C THR A 142 -26.32 3.83 9.60
N PRO A 143 -27.19 2.85 9.29
CA PRO A 143 -27.25 2.26 7.94
C PRO A 143 -27.51 3.30 6.83
N ASP A 144 -28.29 4.35 7.10
CA ASP A 144 -28.57 5.40 6.12
C ASP A 144 -27.35 6.29 5.87
N GLN A 145 -26.57 6.61 6.91
CA GLN A 145 -25.28 7.32 6.76
C GLN A 145 -24.26 6.49 5.98
N ILE A 146 -24.15 5.21 6.29
CA ILE A 146 -23.25 4.30 5.54
C ILE A 146 -23.62 4.29 4.07
N LYS A 147 -24.92 4.18 3.76
CA LYS A 147 -25.39 4.18 2.38
C LYS A 147 -25.04 5.50 1.67
N GLU A 148 -25.26 6.63 2.32
CA GLU A 148 -24.95 7.95 1.79
C GLU A 148 -23.44 8.09 1.49
N ILE A 149 -22.56 7.67 2.41
CA ILE A 149 -21.10 7.70 2.22
C ILE A 149 -20.68 6.88 1.01
N PHE A 150 -21.23 5.67 0.82
CA PHE A 150 -20.90 4.85 -0.34
C PHE A 150 -21.47 5.43 -1.64
N GLU A 151 -22.70 5.95 -1.66
CA GLU A 151 -23.27 6.65 -2.82
C GLU A 151 -22.44 7.88 -3.21
N TRP A 152 -21.93 8.63 -2.22
CA TRP A 152 -21.01 9.74 -2.46
C TRP A 152 -19.68 9.23 -3.03
N SER A 153 -19.09 8.20 -2.45
CA SER A 153 -17.81 7.63 -2.94
C SER A 153 -17.91 7.14 -4.39
N ASP A 154 -19.06 6.61 -4.79
CA ASP A 154 -19.31 6.13 -6.15
C ASP A 154 -19.50 7.28 -7.18
N THR A 155 -19.74 8.51 -6.73
CA THR A 155 -20.14 9.62 -7.61
C THR A 155 -19.28 10.88 -7.45
N GLU A 156 -18.46 10.98 -6.40
CA GLU A 156 -17.65 12.17 -6.19
C GLU A 156 -16.55 12.28 -7.25
N GLU A 157 -16.48 13.44 -7.91
CA GLU A 157 -15.68 13.64 -9.12
C GLU A 157 -14.18 13.45 -8.87
N TYR A 158 -13.61 14.09 -7.86
CA TYR A 158 -12.15 14.08 -7.63
C TYR A 158 -11.69 12.73 -7.08
N LEU A 159 -12.52 12.08 -6.26
CA LEU A 159 -12.25 10.73 -5.78
C LEU A 159 -12.28 9.72 -6.92
N GLN A 160 -13.29 9.76 -7.77
CA GLN A 160 -13.41 8.90 -8.94
C GLN A 160 -12.29 9.17 -9.95
N ASN A 161 -11.92 10.43 -10.17
CA ASN A 161 -10.83 10.79 -11.09
C ASN A 161 -9.50 10.14 -10.68
N LYS A 162 -9.12 10.20 -9.40
CA LYS A 162 -7.88 9.55 -8.94
C LYS A 162 -7.98 8.03 -8.97
N ALA A 163 -9.09 7.45 -8.51
CA ALA A 163 -9.31 6.01 -8.51
C ALA A 163 -9.28 5.42 -9.93
N VAL A 164 -9.99 6.04 -10.87
CA VAL A 164 -10.04 5.62 -12.28
C VAL A 164 -8.68 5.81 -12.97
N LYS A 165 -7.96 6.91 -12.68
CA LYS A 165 -6.63 7.15 -13.25
C LYS A 165 -5.65 6.06 -12.83
N ILE A 166 -5.64 5.66 -11.56
CA ILE A 166 -4.82 4.57 -11.03
C ILE A 166 -5.28 3.22 -11.59
N ALA A 167 -6.59 2.93 -11.57
CA ALA A 167 -7.13 1.68 -12.10
C ALA A 167 -6.80 1.48 -13.59
N ASN A 168 -6.90 2.53 -14.41
CA ASN A 168 -6.53 2.46 -15.82
C ASN A 168 -5.05 2.16 -16.04
N MET A 169 -4.15 2.68 -15.16
CA MET A 169 -2.74 2.30 -15.21
C MET A 169 -2.55 0.80 -14.98
N TYR A 170 -3.31 0.20 -14.07
CA TYR A 170 -3.24 -1.23 -13.77
C TYR A 170 -3.85 -2.10 -14.87
N LEU A 171 -5.04 -1.71 -15.36
CA LEU A 171 -5.85 -2.54 -16.26
C LEU A 171 -5.41 -2.47 -17.73
N ASP A 172 -4.61 -1.46 -18.13
CA ASP A 172 -4.08 -1.38 -19.48
C ASP A 172 -2.98 -2.44 -19.68
N PRO A 173 -3.22 -3.49 -20.50
CA PRO A 173 -2.25 -4.55 -20.73
C PRO A 173 -1.05 -4.08 -21.57
N SER A 174 -1.13 -2.92 -22.21
CA SER A 174 -0.04 -2.32 -22.99
C SER A 174 0.88 -1.44 -22.13
N GLN A 175 0.50 -1.17 -20.88
CA GLN A 175 1.24 -0.27 -20.02
C GLN A 175 2.57 -0.90 -19.55
N ASP A 176 3.63 -0.10 -19.53
CA ASP A 176 4.92 -0.53 -19.00
C ASP A 176 4.77 -0.98 -17.53
N PRO A 177 5.20 -2.20 -17.15
CA PRO A 177 5.13 -2.68 -15.78
C PRO A 177 5.78 -1.75 -14.74
N LEU A 178 6.82 -1.01 -15.13
CA LEU A 178 7.44 -0.02 -14.24
C LEU A 178 6.50 1.16 -13.96
N LYS A 179 5.69 1.58 -14.94
CA LYS A 179 4.68 2.62 -14.73
C LYS A 179 3.56 2.14 -13.79
N LYS A 180 3.18 0.86 -13.86
CA LYS A 180 2.23 0.26 -12.90
C LYS A 180 2.80 0.31 -11.47
N LYS A 181 4.10 0.03 -11.29
CA LYS A 181 4.77 0.15 -9.98
C LYS A 181 4.83 1.60 -9.48
N VAL A 182 5.05 2.57 -10.36
CA VAL A 182 5.00 4.00 -10.00
C VAL A 182 3.61 4.39 -9.53
N ALA A 183 2.55 3.99 -10.25
CA ALA A 183 1.16 4.26 -9.87
C ALA A 183 0.84 3.66 -8.49
N ASN A 184 1.32 2.45 -8.23
CA ASN A 184 1.19 1.80 -6.93
C ASN A 184 1.87 2.61 -5.81
N VAL A 185 3.14 2.97 -5.98
CA VAL A 185 3.87 3.75 -4.95
C VAL A 185 3.22 5.11 -4.71
N PHE A 186 2.66 5.76 -5.73
CA PHE A 186 1.92 7.02 -5.55
C PHE A 186 0.59 6.79 -4.82
N LEU A 187 -0.08 5.67 -5.03
CA LEU A 187 -1.28 5.32 -4.27
C LEU A 187 -0.94 5.08 -2.80
N GLU A 188 0.00 4.18 -2.51
CA GLU A 188 0.40 3.71 -1.19
C GLU A 188 1.08 4.77 -0.31
N THR A 189 1.86 5.67 -0.93
CA THR A 189 2.72 6.61 -0.18
C THR A 189 2.25 8.07 -0.30
N PHE A 190 1.30 8.38 -1.19
CA PHE A 190 0.83 9.75 -1.41
C PHE A 190 -0.69 9.87 -1.36
N LEU A 191 -1.44 9.15 -2.21
CA LEU A 191 -2.89 9.39 -2.36
C LEU A 191 -3.72 8.94 -1.16
N PHE A 192 -3.29 7.95 -0.40
CA PHE A 192 -3.92 7.56 0.86
C PHE A 192 -3.76 8.62 1.96
N TYR A 193 -2.70 9.43 1.88
CA TYR A 193 -2.29 10.26 3.01
C TYR A 193 -3.19 11.46 3.27
N SER A 194 -3.92 11.96 2.28
CA SER A 194 -4.99 12.93 2.54
C SER A 194 -6.03 12.37 3.51
N GLY A 195 -6.37 11.09 3.38
CA GLY A 195 -7.28 10.39 4.28
C GLY A 195 -6.69 10.07 5.66
N PHE A 196 -5.41 9.75 5.73
CA PHE A 196 -4.75 9.40 7.00
C PHE A 196 -4.55 10.60 7.93
N TYR A 197 -4.61 11.83 7.42
CA TYR A 197 -4.49 13.03 8.24
C TYR A 197 -5.55 13.07 9.36
N THR A 198 -6.81 12.85 9.03
CA THR A 198 -7.96 12.94 9.94
C THR A 198 -7.81 12.07 11.19
N PRO A 199 -7.63 10.74 11.09
CA PRO A 199 -7.49 9.90 12.29
C PRO A 199 -6.23 10.21 13.10
N LEU A 200 -5.13 10.60 12.46
CA LEU A 200 -3.91 11.01 13.15
C LEU A 200 -4.09 12.32 13.91
N TYR A 201 -4.86 13.26 13.36
CA TYR A 201 -5.22 14.50 14.04
C TYR A 201 -6.03 14.22 15.30
N TYR A 202 -7.06 13.37 15.22
CA TYR A 202 -7.86 12.99 16.39
C TYR A 202 -7.05 12.23 17.44
N LEU A 203 -6.19 11.31 17.01
CA LEU A 203 -5.26 10.60 17.92
C LEU A 203 -4.42 11.60 18.75
N GLY A 204 -3.86 12.59 18.09
CA GLY A 204 -3.05 13.62 18.76
C GLY A 204 -3.84 14.47 19.74
N HIS A 205 -5.18 14.51 19.61
CA HIS A 205 -6.10 15.16 20.54
C HIS A 205 -6.77 14.17 21.51
N ASN A 206 -6.30 12.93 21.57
CA ASN A 206 -6.80 11.85 22.42
C ASN A 206 -8.30 11.56 22.17
N LYS A 207 -8.72 11.62 20.89
CA LYS A 207 -10.06 11.30 20.42
C LYS A 207 -10.02 10.20 19.37
N LEU A 208 -11.10 9.41 19.25
CA LEU A 208 -11.22 8.32 18.27
C LEU A 208 -10.00 7.38 18.28
N ASN A 209 -9.51 7.04 19.46
CA ASN A 209 -8.22 6.34 19.63
C ASN A 209 -8.23 4.93 19.02
N ASN A 210 -9.35 4.21 19.04
CA ASN A 210 -9.44 2.86 18.47
C ASN A 210 -9.57 2.92 16.93
N VAL A 211 -10.27 3.90 16.40
CA VAL A 211 -10.25 4.19 14.95
C VAL A 211 -8.83 4.51 14.50
N ALA A 212 -8.15 5.41 15.20
CA ALA A 212 -6.77 5.77 14.90
C ALA A 212 -5.80 4.58 15.02
N GLU A 213 -6.04 3.63 15.93
CA GLU A 213 -5.23 2.41 16.03
C GLU A 213 -5.36 1.54 14.77
N ILE A 214 -6.56 1.37 14.22
CA ILE A 214 -6.74 0.69 12.92
C ILE A 214 -5.91 1.39 11.86
N ILE A 215 -6.02 2.71 11.75
CA ILE A 215 -5.33 3.48 10.71
C ILE A 215 -3.80 3.42 10.89
N LYS A 216 -3.30 3.39 12.11
CA LYS A 216 -1.86 3.18 12.37
C LYS A 216 -1.37 1.82 11.90
N LEU A 217 -2.19 0.78 12.03
CA LEU A 217 -1.86 -0.54 11.52
C LEU A 217 -1.84 -0.56 9.99
N ILE A 218 -2.81 0.10 9.35
CA ILE A 218 -2.80 0.32 7.90
C ILE A 218 -1.55 1.09 7.48
N LEU A 219 -1.29 2.26 8.05
CA LEU A 219 -0.08 3.07 7.76
C LEU A 219 1.23 2.29 7.87
N ARG A 220 1.32 1.41 8.86
CA ARG A 220 2.48 0.54 9.03
C ARG A 220 2.64 -0.43 7.85
N ASP A 221 1.55 -0.98 7.36
CA ASP A 221 1.55 -1.86 6.20
C ASP A 221 1.89 -1.08 4.93
N GLU A 222 1.24 0.08 4.68
CA GLU A 222 1.51 0.96 3.53
C GLU A 222 2.97 1.41 3.44
N SER A 223 3.61 1.64 4.59
CA SER A 223 5.03 1.99 4.60
C SER A 223 5.93 0.86 4.08
N VAL A 224 5.56 -0.39 4.32
CA VAL A 224 6.27 -1.56 3.79
C VAL A 224 5.93 -1.78 2.31
N HIS A 225 4.64 -1.67 1.95
CA HIS A 225 4.15 -1.85 0.58
C HIS A 225 4.83 -0.87 -0.37
N GLY A 226 4.70 0.43 -0.12
CA GLY A 226 5.27 1.48 -0.96
C GLY A 226 6.80 1.41 -1.07
N THR A 227 7.49 1.04 0.01
CA THR A 227 8.95 0.89 -0.01
C THR A 227 9.38 -0.35 -0.82
N TYR A 228 8.70 -1.49 -0.64
CA TYR A 228 9.00 -2.71 -1.38
C TYR A 228 8.75 -2.57 -2.88
N ILE A 229 7.60 -2.03 -3.29
CA ILE A 229 7.28 -1.82 -4.70
C ILE A 229 8.21 -0.76 -5.31
N GLY A 230 8.55 0.29 -4.56
CA GLY A 230 9.57 1.27 -4.95
C GLY A 230 10.94 0.65 -5.18
N TYR A 231 11.36 -0.28 -4.32
CA TYR A 231 12.58 -1.07 -4.52
C TYR A 231 12.52 -1.90 -5.82
N LYS A 232 11.41 -2.63 -6.05
CA LYS A 232 11.23 -3.42 -7.29
C LYS A 232 11.20 -2.54 -8.54
N PHE A 233 10.62 -1.34 -8.47
CA PHE A 233 10.71 -0.35 -9.52
C PHE A 233 12.17 0.02 -9.82
N GLN A 234 12.96 0.39 -8.80
CA GLN A 234 14.35 0.79 -8.96
C GLN A 234 15.21 -0.34 -9.56
N VAL A 235 14.97 -1.59 -9.13
CA VAL A 235 15.66 -2.77 -9.71
C VAL A 235 15.34 -2.89 -11.20
N GLY A 236 14.06 -2.81 -11.57
CA GLY A 236 13.65 -2.88 -12.97
C GLY A 236 14.13 -1.70 -13.83
N LEU A 237 14.26 -0.51 -13.24
CA LEU A 237 14.73 0.68 -13.93
C LEU A 237 16.22 0.58 -14.31
N ARG A 238 17.05 -0.07 -13.49
CA ARG A 238 18.49 -0.27 -13.76
C ARG A 238 18.75 -1.06 -15.04
N ASP A 239 17.82 -1.92 -15.45
CA ASP A 239 17.92 -2.72 -16.67
C ASP A 239 17.56 -1.92 -17.94
N ARG A 240 17.15 -0.66 -17.81
CA ARG A 240 16.76 0.23 -18.91
C ARG A 240 17.95 1.08 -19.37
N THR A 241 17.93 1.48 -20.64
CA THR A 241 18.92 2.43 -21.17
C THR A 241 18.77 3.81 -20.50
N GLU A 242 19.83 4.62 -20.49
CA GLU A 242 19.81 5.98 -19.93
C GLU A 242 18.64 6.83 -20.46
N LYS A 243 18.38 6.74 -21.79
CA LYS A 243 17.24 7.42 -22.40
C LYS A 243 15.92 6.95 -21.84
N GLN A 244 15.72 5.65 -21.69
CA GLN A 244 14.47 5.09 -21.12
C GLN A 244 14.32 5.45 -19.64
N GLN A 245 15.42 5.52 -18.88
CA GLN A 245 15.38 5.99 -17.49
C GLN A 245 14.98 7.46 -17.43
N GLN A 246 15.50 8.32 -18.30
CA GLN A 246 15.10 9.74 -18.36
C GLN A 246 13.64 9.90 -18.81
N ASP A 247 13.22 9.20 -19.86
CA ASP A 247 11.83 9.21 -20.35
C ASP A 247 10.85 8.76 -19.23
N MET A 248 11.23 7.75 -18.41
CA MET A 248 10.46 7.28 -17.27
C MET A 248 10.40 8.34 -16.16
N LYS A 249 11.52 9.00 -15.86
CA LYS A 249 11.59 10.08 -14.88
C LYS A 249 10.69 11.24 -15.28
N ASP A 250 10.78 11.71 -16.51
CA ASP A 250 9.98 12.83 -17.02
C ASP A 250 8.48 12.49 -16.96
N TRP A 251 8.10 11.26 -17.37
CA TRP A 251 6.73 10.79 -17.27
C TRP A 251 6.24 10.72 -15.80
N MET A 252 7.06 10.23 -14.89
CA MET A 252 6.73 10.09 -13.48
C MET A 252 6.41 11.42 -12.82
N TYR A 253 7.23 12.46 -13.05
CA TYR A 253 6.97 13.79 -12.51
C TYR A 253 5.69 14.41 -13.12
N ASN A 254 5.46 14.24 -14.42
CA ASN A 254 4.23 14.70 -15.05
C ASN A 254 3.00 14.00 -14.46
N PHE A 255 3.08 12.69 -14.24
CA PHE A 255 1.99 11.91 -13.63
C PHE A 255 1.73 12.33 -12.18
N LEU A 256 2.79 12.62 -11.41
CA LEU A 256 2.65 13.17 -10.06
C LEU A 256 1.96 14.53 -10.06
N TYR A 257 2.31 15.44 -10.98
CA TYR A 257 1.64 16.74 -11.11
C TYR A 257 0.15 16.60 -11.40
N GLU A 258 -0.21 15.70 -12.30
CA GLU A 258 -1.62 15.45 -12.62
C GLU A 258 -2.40 14.87 -11.43
N LEU A 259 -1.79 13.98 -10.66
CA LEU A 259 -2.40 13.43 -9.45
C LEU A 259 -2.51 14.49 -8.36
N TYR A 260 -1.47 15.33 -8.19
CA TYR A 260 -1.46 16.38 -7.18
C TYR A 260 -2.52 17.47 -7.46
N ASP A 261 -2.68 17.90 -8.71
CA ASP A 261 -3.71 18.88 -9.08
C ASP A 261 -5.14 18.39 -8.75
N ASN A 262 -5.38 17.10 -8.91
CA ASN A 262 -6.64 16.50 -8.50
C ASN A 262 -6.75 16.36 -6.97
N GLU A 263 -5.66 15.95 -6.32
CA GLU A 263 -5.63 15.72 -4.87
C GLU A 263 -5.77 17.03 -4.07
N GLU A 264 -5.23 18.14 -4.59
CA GLU A 264 -5.45 19.47 -4.02
C GLU A 264 -6.94 19.83 -3.99
N LYS A 265 -7.65 19.64 -5.10
CA LYS A 265 -9.10 19.90 -5.20
C LYS A 265 -9.91 18.97 -4.28
N TYR A 266 -9.53 17.69 -4.23
CA TYR A 266 -10.14 16.73 -3.31
C TYR A 266 -9.91 17.09 -1.84
N THR A 267 -8.72 17.60 -1.51
CA THR A 267 -8.41 18.10 -0.17
C THR A 267 -9.28 19.29 0.21
N HIS A 268 -9.45 20.27 -0.68
CA HIS A 268 -10.38 21.38 -0.47
C HIS A 268 -11.81 20.90 -0.21
N LEU A 269 -12.31 19.95 -1.01
CA LEU A 269 -13.66 19.40 -0.84
C LEU A 269 -13.87 18.81 0.55
N LEU A 270 -12.90 18.03 1.05
CA LEU A 270 -13.03 17.31 2.32
C LEU A 270 -12.80 18.21 3.55
N TYR A 271 -11.90 19.21 3.44
CA TYR A 271 -11.30 19.83 4.62
C TYR A 271 -11.55 21.31 4.79
N ASP A 272 -12.11 22.02 3.79
CA ASP A 272 -12.39 23.47 3.93
C ASP A 272 -13.38 23.75 5.07
N GLN A 273 -14.42 22.93 5.21
CA GLN A 273 -15.45 23.10 6.23
C GLN A 273 -14.93 22.93 7.68
N VAL A 274 -13.88 22.12 7.86
CA VAL A 274 -13.25 21.88 9.18
C VAL A 274 -11.97 22.70 9.37
N GLY A 275 -11.54 23.47 8.35
CA GLY A 275 -10.41 24.40 8.43
C GLY A 275 -9.04 23.72 8.47
N TRP A 276 -8.90 22.51 7.93
CA TRP A 276 -7.64 21.74 7.95
C TRP A 276 -6.91 21.70 6.61
N THR A 277 -7.45 22.33 5.59
CA THR A 277 -6.97 22.26 4.20
C THR A 277 -5.49 22.53 4.07
N ASP A 278 -4.99 23.64 4.60
CA ASP A 278 -3.57 24.02 4.48
C ASP A 278 -2.62 22.99 5.12
N ASP A 279 -3.01 22.47 6.29
CA ASP A 279 -2.26 21.43 7.01
C ASP A 279 -2.23 20.12 6.22
N VAL A 280 -3.37 19.72 5.64
CA VAL A 280 -3.48 18.52 4.82
C VAL A 280 -2.66 18.68 3.52
N LEU A 281 -2.72 19.83 2.86
CA LEU A 281 -1.92 20.12 1.68
C LEU A 281 -0.41 20.01 1.96
N THR A 282 0.04 20.52 3.09
CA THR A 282 1.43 20.37 3.54
C THR A 282 1.78 18.89 3.77
N PHE A 283 0.89 18.15 4.39
CA PHE A 283 1.08 16.73 4.68
C PHE A 283 1.15 15.87 3.42
N ILE A 284 0.28 16.11 2.43
CA ILE A 284 0.31 15.35 1.18
C ILE A 284 1.53 15.69 0.32
N ARG A 285 2.00 16.95 0.29
CA ARG A 285 3.25 17.32 -0.41
C ARG A 285 4.48 16.64 0.21
N TYR A 286 4.56 16.60 1.53
CA TYR A 286 5.60 15.86 2.25
C TYR A 286 5.58 14.35 1.87
N ASN A 287 4.40 13.74 1.81
CA ASN A 287 4.28 12.31 1.47
C ASN A 287 4.49 12.04 -0.03
N ALA A 288 4.15 12.97 -0.92
CA ALA A 288 4.53 12.89 -2.33
C ALA A 288 6.05 12.88 -2.52
N ASN A 289 6.79 13.68 -1.74
CA ASN A 289 8.24 13.61 -1.70
C ASN A 289 8.75 12.24 -1.22
N LYS A 290 8.11 11.64 -0.20
CA LYS A 290 8.45 10.28 0.25
C LYS A 290 8.19 9.22 -0.83
N ALA A 291 7.10 9.36 -1.59
CA ALA A 291 6.81 8.48 -2.71
C ALA A 291 7.90 8.57 -3.79
N LEU A 292 8.35 9.78 -4.14
CA LEU A 292 9.49 9.98 -5.05
C LEU A 292 10.77 9.34 -4.50
N MET A 293 11.06 9.49 -3.19
CA MET A 293 12.23 8.87 -2.56
C MET A 293 12.16 7.34 -2.62
N ASN A 294 10.99 6.72 -2.41
CA ASN A 294 10.78 5.28 -2.58
C ASN A 294 11.09 4.84 -4.01
N LEU A 295 10.81 5.71 -4.99
CA LEU A 295 11.13 5.47 -6.41
C LEU A 295 12.57 5.85 -6.79
N GLY A 296 13.40 6.25 -5.82
CA GLY A 296 14.80 6.65 -6.05
C GLY A 296 14.96 7.99 -6.77
N GLN A 297 13.96 8.89 -6.61
CA GLN A 297 13.94 10.21 -7.22
C GLN A 297 14.10 11.33 -6.16
N ASP A 298 14.50 12.51 -6.64
CA ASP A 298 14.60 13.69 -5.80
C ASP A 298 13.21 14.23 -5.41
N PRO A 299 13.06 14.84 -4.21
CA PRO A 299 11.83 15.49 -3.80
C PRO A 299 11.45 16.64 -4.73
N LEU A 300 10.15 16.85 -4.95
CA LEU A 300 9.59 17.90 -5.81
C LEU A 300 9.15 19.13 -5.02
N PHE A 301 8.52 18.90 -3.87
CA PHE A 301 7.95 19.96 -3.04
C PHE A 301 8.94 20.43 -1.97
N PRO A 302 8.87 21.71 -1.53
CA PRO A 302 9.78 22.23 -0.51
C PRO A 302 9.48 21.70 0.89
N ASP A 303 8.29 21.11 1.10
CA ASP A 303 7.79 20.71 2.42
C ASP A 303 8.61 19.56 3.01
N THR A 304 8.95 19.70 4.28
CA THR A 304 9.71 18.73 5.07
C THR A 304 8.89 18.24 6.26
N ALA A 305 9.42 17.26 6.99
CA ALA A 305 8.77 16.76 8.20
C ALA A 305 8.50 17.83 9.26
N SER A 306 9.31 18.90 9.29
CA SER A 306 9.14 20.03 10.24
C SER A 306 8.01 20.97 9.88
N ASP A 307 7.53 20.95 8.63
CA ASP A 307 6.44 21.80 8.16
C ASP A 307 5.07 21.15 8.42
N VAL A 308 5.04 19.83 8.57
CA VAL A 308 3.83 19.06 8.89
C VAL A 308 3.38 19.33 10.32
N ASN A 309 2.08 19.41 10.54
CA ASN A 309 1.49 19.55 11.87
C ASN A 309 2.10 18.52 12.86
N PRO A 310 2.75 18.98 13.94
CA PRO A 310 3.49 18.09 14.85
C PRO A 310 2.58 17.09 15.56
N VAL A 311 1.29 17.38 15.73
CA VAL A 311 0.30 16.47 16.31
C VAL A 311 0.14 15.24 15.41
N VAL A 312 0.02 15.45 14.09
CA VAL A 312 -0.10 14.40 13.09
C VAL A 312 1.24 13.63 12.94
N MET A 313 2.37 14.34 12.91
CA MET A 313 3.69 13.71 12.84
C MET A 313 4.00 12.80 14.01
N ASN A 314 3.56 13.13 15.22
CA ASN A 314 3.71 12.27 16.39
C ASN A 314 2.93 10.96 16.24
N GLY A 315 1.76 10.99 15.61
CA GLY A 315 0.98 9.78 15.28
C GLY A 315 1.72 8.86 14.32
N ILE A 316 2.43 9.43 13.34
CA ILE A 316 3.24 8.66 12.39
C ILE A 316 4.51 8.11 13.05
N SER A 317 5.21 8.90 13.86
CA SER A 317 6.52 8.52 14.42
C SER A 317 6.47 7.27 15.29
N THR A 318 5.32 6.98 15.91
CA THR A 318 5.11 5.73 16.67
C THR A 318 4.97 4.50 15.77
N SER A 319 4.72 4.68 14.46
CA SER A 319 4.63 3.59 13.46
C SER A 319 5.89 3.43 12.60
N THR A 320 6.82 4.41 12.64
CA THR A 320 7.98 4.50 11.73
C THR A 320 9.20 3.64 12.07
N SER A 321 9.13 2.73 13.03
CA SER A 321 10.17 1.68 13.20
C SER A 321 10.40 0.86 11.91
N ASN A 322 9.48 0.97 10.92
CA ASN A 322 9.60 0.32 9.62
C ASN A 322 10.52 1.04 8.64
N HIS A 323 10.66 2.37 8.73
CA HIS A 323 11.59 3.12 7.86
C HIS A 323 13.05 2.71 8.14
N ASP A 324 13.38 2.44 9.42
CA ASP A 324 14.69 1.95 9.81
C ASP A 324 14.95 0.52 9.33
N PHE A 325 13.91 -0.32 9.17
CA PHE A 325 14.06 -1.69 8.69
C PHE A 325 14.66 -1.73 7.28
N PHE A 326 14.09 -1.00 6.31
CA PHE A 326 14.61 -0.98 4.94
C PHE A 326 15.94 -0.21 4.82
N SER A 327 16.15 0.80 5.65
CA SER A 327 17.45 1.48 5.76
C SER A 327 18.52 0.55 6.31
N GLN A 328 18.21 -0.28 7.28
CA GLN A 328 19.12 -1.28 7.83
C GLN A 328 19.37 -2.42 6.86
N VAL A 329 18.34 -2.93 6.19
CA VAL A 329 18.47 -3.98 5.16
C VAL A 329 19.19 -3.43 3.92
N GLY A 330 18.89 -2.19 3.48
CA GLY A 330 19.55 -1.54 2.35
C GLY A 330 20.99 -1.10 2.63
N ASN A 331 21.31 -0.64 3.83
CA ASN A 331 22.65 -0.22 4.22
C ASN A 331 23.53 -1.38 4.70
N GLY A 332 22.93 -2.49 5.14
CA GLY A 332 23.64 -3.72 5.51
C GLY A 332 24.08 -4.54 4.29
N TYR A 333 23.48 -4.32 3.13
CA TYR A 333 23.82 -4.98 1.87
C TYR A 333 24.88 -4.21 1.05
N ARG A 334 25.99 -3.84 1.64
CA ARG A 334 27.25 -4.03 0.91
C ARG A 334 27.42 -5.54 0.81
N MET A 335 27.46 -6.06 -0.41
CA MET A 335 27.82 -7.46 -0.68
C MET A 335 29.12 -7.80 0.03
N GLY A 336 29.05 -8.14 1.31
CA GLY A 336 29.98 -9.03 1.93
C GLY A 336 29.69 -10.38 1.28
N ALA A 337 30.68 -10.99 0.70
CA ALA A 337 30.57 -12.35 0.23
C ALA A 337 29.95 -13.17 1.36
N VAL A 338 28.72 -13.67 1.15
CA VAL A 338 28.18 -14.72 2.00
C VAL A 338 29.05 -15.91 1.69
N GLU A 339 29.99 -16.24 2.57
CA GLU A 339 30.65 -17.53 2.51
C GLU A 339 29.53 -18.58 2.62
N ALA A 340 29.43 -19.41 1.60
CA ALA A 340 28.53 -20.54 1.64
C ALA A 340 28.86 -21.36 2.89
N MET A 341 27.88 -21.62 3.73
CA MET A 341 28.03 -22.52 4.87
C MET A 341 28.51 -23.87 4.33
N ASN A 342 29.65 -24.34 4.83
CA ASN A 342 30.20 -25.63 4.51
C ASN A 342 29.73 -26.66 5.54
N ASP A 343 29.76 -27.96 5.17
CA ASP A 343 29.38 -29.05 6.07
C ASP A 343 30.13 -29.00 7.43
N SER A 344 31.34 -28.43 7.46
CA SER A 344 32.11 -28.20 8.67
C SER A 344 31.50 -27.14 9.64
N ASP A 345 30.62 -26.29 9.16
CA ASP A 345 29.94 -25.31 10.03
C ASP A 345 28.82 -25.97 10.86
N TYR A 346 28.43 -27.19 10.51
CA TYR A 346 27.52 -28.05 11.24
C TYR A 346 28.21 -29.03 12.19
N ASP A 347 29.54 -29.10 12.21
CA ASP A 347 30.33 -29.89 13.17
C ASP A 347 30.25 -29.19 14.55
N VAL A 348 29.10 -29.32 15.22
CA VAL A 348 28.99 -28.99 16.64
C VAL A 348 29.88 -29.99 17.39
N LYS A 349 31.11 -29.56 17.76
CA LYS A 349 31.92 -30.33 18.69
C LYS A 349 31.12 -30.46 19.97
N ASP A 350 30.64 -31.67 20.21
CA ASP A 350 29.99 -32.00 21.51
C ASP A 350 30.97 -31.62 22.63
N PRO A 351 30.68 -30.62 23.45
CA PRO A 351 31.58 -30.22 24.54
C PRO A 351 31.77 -31.31 25.61
N ASN A 352 31.04 -32.43 25.49
CA ASN A 352 31.12 -33.59 26.36
C ASN A 352 31.70 -34.84 25.65
N ALA A 353 32.11 -34.76 24.38
CA ALA A 353 32.79 -35.86 23.73
C ALA A 353 34.14 -36.18 24.44
N GLY A 354 34.13 -37.20 25.26
CA GLY A 354 35.30 -37.68 26.01
C GLY A 354 35.17 -37.59 27.53
N LYS A 355 34.05 -37.15 28.09
CA LYS A 355 33.78 -37.27 29.51
C LYS A 355 33.04 -38.58 29.78
N ASP A 356 33.72 -39.51 30.46
CA ASP A 356 33.15 -40.76 30.94
C ASP A 356 32.07 -40.44 32.02
N ILE A 357 30.80 -40.58 31.64
CA ILE A 357 29.65 -40.26 32.52
C ILE A 357 29.42 -41.34 33.60
N ASN A 358 30.31 -42.33 33.69
CA ASN A 358 30.21 -43.45 34.65
C ASN A 358 31.26 -43.42 35.79
N ALA A 359 32.09 -42.37 35.92
CA ALA A 359 32.92 -42.20 37.10
C ALA A 359 32.07 -41.62 38.23
N ARG A 360 31.45 -42.50 39.00
CA ARG A 360 31.00 -42.20 40.35
C ARG A 360 32.16 -42.51 41.32
N ASP A 361 32.61 -41.52 42.01
CA ASP A 361 33.14 -41.60 43.36
C ASP A 361 32.35 -40.69 44.27
#